data_765b42728e580c6fd8540a0244693431
#
_entry.id   765b42728e580c6fd8540a0244693431
#
_cell.length_a   1.000
_cell.length_b   1.000
_cell.length_c   1.000
_cell.angle_alpha   90.00
_cell.angle_beta   90.00
_cell.angle_gamma   90.00
#
_symmetry.space_group_name_H-M   'P 1'
#
loop_
_entity.id
_entity.type
_entity.pdbx_description
1 polymer ?
#
loop_
_entity_poly.entity_id
_entity_poly.type
_entity_poly.pdbx_seq_one_letter_code
_entity_poly.pdbx_strand_id
1 'polypeptide(L)'
;WYDGYLLENCQVYNPKAVVEVLRWNKYQSYWSRTGTYDAIVPLINMDFDGLKTAILEMLSGAAVPVMVTSFKNDMVSFVNKDDVLTLLIHLGYLAYNQQTQMAYIPNEEIRREFLTAVTSNRWNELLTFQQESAELLDATLAMDENAVAAGIGKIHEEYTSVIQYHNEN
;
A
#
# COMPACT_ATOMS: atom_id res chain seq x y z
N TRP A 1 2.09 -4.74 -15.70
CA TRP A 1 1.95 -5.88 -14.79
C TRP A 1 3.21 -6.22 -14.00
N TYR A 2 4.39 -6.15 -14.60
CA TYR A 2 5.66 -6.64 -14.02
C TYR A 2 6.78 -5.61 -14.13
N ASP A 3 6.47 -4.40 -14.51
CA ASP A 3 7.35 -3.23 -14.64
C ASP A 3 7.36 -2.37 -13.37
N GLY A 4 7.80 -1.13 -13.50
CA GLY A 4 7.66 -0.11 -12.44
C GLY A 4 8.89 0.06 -11.55
N TYR A 5 9.92 -0.75 -11.71
CA TYR A 5 11.21 -0.50 -11.06
C TYR A 5 12.04 0.41 -11.95
N LEU A 6 12.52 1.50 -11.40
CA LEU A 6 13.36 2.46 -12.12
C LEU A 6 14.79 2.38 -11.58
N LEU A 7 15.73 1.97 -12.44
CA LEU A 7 17.15 2.03 -12.16
C LEU A 7 17.75 3.13 -13.03
N GLU A 8 18.09 4.26 -12.45
CA GLU A 8 18.47 5.48 -13.16
C GLU A 8 17.40 5.88 -14.19
N ASN A 9 17.68 5.72 -15.49
CA ASN A 9 16.75 6.03 -16.58
C ASN A 9 16.17 4.77 -17.26
N CYS A 10 16.42 3.58 -16.71
CA CYS A 10 15.98 2.31 -17.28
C CYS A 10 14.84 1.71 -16.45
N GLN A 11 13.76 1.33 -17.13
CA GLN A 11 12.73 0.49 -16.52
C GLN A 11 13.22 -0.95 -16.41
N VAL A 12 13.08 -1.53 -15.22
CA VAL A 12 13.47 -2.90 -14.92
C VAL A 12 12.20 -3.70 -14.62
N TYR A 13 12.15 -4.90 -15.17
CA TYR A 13 11.06 -5.85 -14.98
C TYR A 13 11.49 -6.96 -14.04
N ASN A 14 10.52 -7.57 -13.35
CA ASN A 14 10.79 -8.80 -12.61
C ASN A 14 11.07 -9.94 -13.60
N PRO A 15 12.32 -10.45 -13.68
CA PRO A 15 12.69 -11.44 -14.69
C PRO A 15 11.88 -12.73 -14.58
N LYS A 16 11.60 -13.19 -13.35
CA LYS A 16 10.84 -14.42 -13.11
C LYS A 16 9.41 -14.29 -13.61
N ALA A 17 8.73 -13.21 -13.27
CA ALA A 17 7.35 -12.98 -13.68
C ALA A 17 7.24 -12.88 -15.21
N VAL A 18 8.20 -12.21 -15.88
CA VAL A 18 8.25 -12.11 -17.35
C VAL A 18 8.43 -13.49 -17.98
N VAL A 19 9.37 -14.31 -17.49
CA VAL A 19 9.58 -15.66 -18.02
C VAL A 19 8.33 -16.53 -17.84
N GLU A 20 7.69 -16.48 -16.69
CA GLU A 20 6.50 -17.28 -16.41
C GLU A 20 5.31 -16.85 -17.27
N VAL A 21 5.10 -15.54 -17.48
CA VAL A 21 4.02 -15.07 -18.35
C VAL A 21 4.24 -15.48 -19.81
N LEU A 22 5.49 -15.45 -20.30
CA LEU A 22 5.82 -15.91 -21.63
C LEU A 22 5.62 -17.43 -21.78
N ARG A 23 5.90 -18.20 -20.73
CA ARG A 23 5.73 -19.66 -20.71
C ARG A 23 4.27 -20.08 -20.69
N TRP A 24 3.44 -19.40 -19.89
CA TRP A 24 2.05 -19.79 -19.65
C TRP A 24 1.04 -18.98 -20.42
N ASN A 25 1.47 -17.90 -21.09
CA ASN A 25 0.63 -16.93 -21.80
C ASN A 25 -0.55 -16.42 -20.96
N LYS A 26 -0.29 -16.19 -19.66
CA LYS A 26 -1.31 -15.78 -18.69
C LYS A 26 -0.76 -14.70 -17.75
N TYR A 27 -1.49 -13.59 -17.62
CA TYR A 27 -1.20 -12.54 -16.65
C TYR A 27 -1.79 -12.91 -15.29
N GLN A 28 -0.93 -13.16 -14.32
CA GLN A 28 -1.29 -13.49 -12.93
C GLN A 28 -0.11 -13.17 -12.03
N SER A 29 -0.29 -13.22 -10.69
CA SER A 29 0.84 -13.15 -9.78
C SER A 29 1.66 -14.44 -9.85
N TYR A 30 2.96 -14.27 -10.09
CA TYR A 30 3.97 -15.32 -10.02
C TYR A 30 4.87 -15.17 -8.79
N TRP A 31 4.71 -14.06 -8.07
CA TRP A 31 5.47 -13.75 -6.86
C TRP A 31 4.99 -14.58 -5.66
N SER A 32 3.69 -14.77 -5.50
CA SER A 32 3.07 -15.49 -4.39
C SER A 32 3.48 -16.97 -4.29
N ARG A 33 3.99 -17.56 -5.36
CA ARG A 33 4.48 -18.95 -5.37
C ARG A 33 5.85 -19.14 -4.70
N THR A 34 6.48 -18.10 -4.18
CA THR A 34 7.84 -18.15 -3.63
C THR A 34 7.90 -18.04 -2.10
N GLY A 35 6.77 -18.14 -1.39
CA GLY A 35 6.73 -18.00 0.08
C GLY A 35 6.92 -16.56 0.57
N THR A 36 6.96 -15.61 -0.35
CA THR A 36 7.23 -14.20 -0.07
C THR A 36 6.05 -13.48 0.57
N TYR A 37 4.82 -14.00 0.37
CA TYR A 37 3.62 -13.50 1.07
C TYR A 37 3.79 -13.56 2.59
N ASP A 38 4.30 -14.68 3.09
CA ASP A 38 4.54 -14.88 4.53
C ASP A 38 5.58 -13.90 5.11
N ALA A 39 6.40 -13.31 4.27
CA ALA A 39 7.38 -12.31 4.70
C ALA A 39 6.80 -10.89 4.78
N ILE A 40 5.86 -10.51 3.91
CA ILE A 40 5.23 -9.17 3.94
C ILE A 40 4.33 -9.00 5.16
N VAL A 41 3.49 -10.00 5.44
CA VAL A 41 2.43 -9.91 6.46
C VAL A 41 2.97 -9.49 7.83
N PRO A 42 4.04 -10.08 8.38
CA PRO A 42 4.59 -9.62 9.65
C PRO A 42 5.09 -8.18 9.61
N LEU A 43 5.70 -7.77 8.48
CA LEU A 43 6.29 -6.44 8.33
C LEU A 43 5.24 -5.34 8.31
N ILE A 44 4.19 -5.49 7.49
CA ILE A 44 3.13 -4.47 7.39
C ILE A 44 2.22 -4.40 8.61
N ASN A 45 2.23 -5.43 9.45
CA ASN A 45 1.46 -5.48 10.71
C ASN A 45 2.25 -4.99 11.93
N MET A 46 3.49 -4.55 11.74
CA MET A 46 4.22 -3.90 12.82
C MET A 46 3.51 -2.61 13.24
N ASP A 47 3.42 -2.39 14.56
CA ASP A 47 2.69 -1.24 15.12
C ASP A 47 3.58 0.01 15.16
N PHE A 48 4.02 0.46 13.98
CA PHE A 48 4.72 1.72 13.82
C PHE A 48 3.76 2.81 13.35
N ASP A 49 3.83 3.96 14.01
CA ASP A 49 3.00 5.12 13.66
C ASP A 49 3.18 5.51 12.19
N GLY A 50 2.05 5.63 11.48
CA GLY A 50 1.98 5.99 10.07
C GLY A 50 2.37 4.87 9.08
N LEU A 51 2.76 3.66 9.52
CA LEU A 51 3.09 2.57 8.59
C LEU A 51 1.86 2.11 7.80
N LYS A 52 0.76 1.88 8.48
CA LYS A 52 -0.51 1.45 7.84
C LYS A 52 -1.02 2.50 6.86
N THR A 53 -0.99 3.76 7.27
CA THR A 53 -1.37 4.89 6.40
C THR A 53 -0.51 4.93 5.13
N ALA A 54 0.81 4.82 5.27
CA ALA A 54 1.72 4.80 4.12
C ALA A 54 1.44 3.64 3.14
N ILE A 55 1.15 2.45 3.66
CA ILE A 55 0.78 1.29 2.82
C ILE A 55 -0.55 1.56 2.07
N LEU A 56 -1.55 2.13 2.75
CA LEU A 56 -2.84 2.45 2.12
C LEU A 56 -2.72 3.54 1.05
N GLU A 57 -1.93 4.59 1.31
CA GLU A 57 -1.62 5.63 0.33
C GLU A 57 -0.95 5.04 -0.92
N MET A 58 0.02 4.14 -0.74
CA MET A 58 0.66 3.46 -1.87
C MET A 58 -0.29 2.51 -2.61
N LEU A 59 -1.21 1.86 -1.92
CA LEU A 59 -2.26 1.03 -2.54
C LEU A 59 -3.24 1.86 -3.38
N SER A 60 -3.48 3.13 -3.03
CA SER A 60 -4.26 4.08 -3.83
C SER A 60 -3.49 4.65 -5.03
N GLY A 61 -2.22 4.31 -5.19
CA GLY A 61 -1.36 4.77 -6.28
C GLY A 61 -0.50 6.00 -5.95
N ALA A 62 -0.53 6.47 -4.70
CA ALA A 62 0.35 7.54 -4.26
C ALA A 62 1.79 7.03 -4.03
N ALA A 63 2.74 7.96 -4.00
CA ALA A 63 4.09 7.72 -3.52
C ALA A 63 4.26 8.38 -2.15
N VAL A 64 5.00 7.73 -1.24
CA VAL A 64 5.20 8.22 0.12
C VAL A 64 6.68 8.51 0.38
N PRO A 65 7.02 9.55 1.16
CA PRO A 65 8.40 9.84 1.50
C PRO A 65 8.96 8.77 2.44
N VAL A 66 10.19 8.31 2.16
CA VAL A 66 10.89 7.31 2.98
C VAL A 66 12.34 7.72 3.16
N MET A 67 12.79 7.75 4.40
CA MET A 67 14.18 8.03 4.76
C MET A 67 14.99 6.74 4.83
N VAL A 68 15.60 6.34 3.72
CA VAL A 68 16.36 5.07 3.62
C VAL A 68 17.71 5.09 4.34
N THR A 69 18.20 6.26 4.76
CA THR A 69 19.54 6.42 5.36
C THR A 69 19.65 5.95 6.80
N SER A 70 18.52 5.77 7.51
CA SER A 70 18.49 5.31 8.90
C SER A 70 18.55 3.79 9.03
N PHE A 71 18.28 3.06 7.96
CA PHE A 71 18.20 1.61 7.97
C PHE A 71 19.57 0.97 8.21
N LYS A 72 19.72 0.32 9.34
CA LYS A 72 20.84 -0.57 9.62
C LYS A 72 20.48 -1.94 9.04
N ASN A 73 21.25 -2.41 8.09
CA ASN A 73 21.01 -3.66 7.33
C ASN A 73 21.02 -4.94 8.22
N ASP A 74 20.56 -4.84 9.45
CA ASP A 74 20.25 -5.95 10.33
C ASP A 74 18.73 -6.14 10.36
N MET A 75 18.24 -7.26 9.88
CA MET A 75 16.81 -7.61 9.88
C MET A 75 16.20 -7.70 11.29
N VAL A 76 16.86 -7.22 12.34
CA VAL A 76 16.53 -7.51 13.72
C VAL A 76 16.03 -6.27 14.48
N SER A 77 16.37 -5.06 14.05
CA SER A 77 16.04 -3.85 14.80
C SER A 77 15.31 -2.81 13.95
N PHE A 78 14.00 -2.95 13.87
CA PHE A 78 13.13 -1.88 13.32
C PHE A 78 12.83 -0.88 14.44
N VAL A 79 13.04 0.40 14.17
CA VAL A 79 12.79 1.49 15.13
C VAL A 79 11.58 2.32 14.72
N ASN A 80 11.29 2.38 13.42
CA ASN A 80 10.21 3.20 12.85
C ASN A 80 9.68 2.61 11.53
N LYS A 81 8.65 3.26 10.97
CA LYS A 81 8.03 2.86 9.69
C LYS A 81 9.03 2.86 8.53
N ASP A 82 9.98 3.81 8.52
CA ASP A 82 10.92 3.97 7.41
C ASP A 82 11.89 2.78 7.30
N ASP A 83 12.23 2.16 8.44
CA ASP A 83 13.04 0.94 8.46
C ASP A 83 12.28 -0.22 7.79
N VAL A 84 10.99 -0.37 8.09
CA VAL A 84 10.14 -1.41 7.49
C VAL A 84 9.97 -1.15 5.99
N LEU A 85 9.66 0.09 5.61
CA LEU A 85 9.51 0.47 4.20
C LEU A 85 10.83 0.29 3.44
N THR A 86 11.96 0.63 4.05
CA THR A 86 13.29 0.41 3.45
C THR A 86 13.57 -1.08 3.25
N LEU A 87 13.23 -1.93 4.21
CA LEU A 87 13.36 -3.38 4.01
C LEU A 87 12.48 -3.86 2.85
N LEU A 88 11.23 -3.38 2.75
CA LEU A 88 10.34 -3.73 1.64
C LEU A 88 10.90 -3.26 0.28
N ILE A 89 11.62 -2.12 0.23
CA ILE A 89 12.35 -1.67 -0.96
C ILE A 89 13.49 -2.66 -1.29
N HIS A 90 14.30 -3.04 -0.31
CA HIS A 90 15.41 -3.99 -0.50
C HIS A 90 14.93 -5.37 -0.94
N LEU A 91 13.77 -5.81 -0.45
CA LEU A 91 13.15 -7.08 -0.86
C LEU A 91 12.45 -7.00 -2.23
N GLY A 92 12.34 -5.80 -2.82
CA GLY A 92 11.71 -5.58 -4.12
C GLY A 92 10.19 -5.52 -4.08
N TYR A 93 9.57 -5.35 -2.91
CA TYR A 93 8.13 -5.11 -2.80
C TYR A 93 7.74 -3.66 -3.05
N LEU A 94 8.64 -2.74 -2.78
CA LEU A 94 8.47 -1.34 -3.10
C LEU A 94 9.55 -0.89 -4.09
N ALA A 95 9.20 0.02 -4.97
CA ALA A 95 10.15 0.77 -5.77
C ALA A 95 10.49 2.08 -5.05
N TYR A 96 11.68 2.61 -5.29
CA TYR A 96 12.16 3.84 -4.69
C TYR A 96 12.75 4.76 -5.72
N ASN A 97 12.30 6.01 -5.73
CA ASN A 97 12.88 7.06 -6.54
C ASN A 97 13.89 7.86 -5.71
N GLN A 98 15.17 7.72 -6.03
CA GLN A 98 16.27 8.39 -5.31
C GLN A 98 16.23 9.93 -5.43
N GLN A 99 15.72 10.46 -6.54
CA GLN A 99 15.68 11.91 -6.76
C GLN A 99 14.61 12.58 -5.91
N THR A 100 13.43 11.94 -5.80
CA THR A 100 12.30 12.45 -5.02
C THR A 100 12.26 11.92 -3.59
N GLN A 101 13.07 10.91 -3.27
CA GLN A 101 13.06 10.18 -2.00
C GLN A 101 11.69 9.56 -1.67
N MET A 102 10.98 9.12 -2.70
CA MET A 102 9.63 8.56 -2.58
C MET A 102 9.63 7.06 -2.88
N ALA A 103 8.92 6.29 -2.04
CA ALA A 103 8.63 4.89 -2.28
C ALA A 103 7.21 4.72 -2.83
N TYR A 104 6.99 3.71 -3.65
CA TYR A 104 5.69 3.40 -4.25
C TYR A 104 5.60 1.91 -4.60
N ILE A 105 4.37 1.42 -4.80
CA ILE A 105 4.13 0.06 -5.29
C ILE A 105 4.42 0.02 -6.80
N PRO A 106 5.37 -0.81 -7.26
CA PRO A 106 5.88 -0.71 -8.63
C PRO A 106 4.88 -1.14 -9.70
N ASN A 107 4.05 -2.14 -9.41
CA ASN A 107 3.22 -2.76 -10.43
C ASN A 107 2.00 -3.48 -9.86
N GLU A 108 1.12 -3.94 -10.75
CA GLU A 108 -0.13 -4.61 -10.39
C GLU A 108 0.08 -5.97 -9.72
N GLU A 109 1.15 -6.69 -10.05
CA GLU A 109 1.47 -7.95 -9.38
C GLU A 109 1.69 -7.73 -7.88
N ILE A 110 2.57 -6.80 -7.53
CA ILE A 110 2.90 -6.46 -6.15
C ILE A 110 1.70 -5.81 -5.44
N ARG A 111 0.94 -4.96 -6.16
CA ARG A 111 -0.26 -4.33 -5.61
C ARG A 111 -1.27 -5.38 -5.11
N ARG A 112 -1.46 -6.45 -5.86
CA ARG A 112 -2.34 -7.57 -5.46
C ARG A 112 -1.83 -8.33 -4.25
N GLU A 113 -0.52 -8.50 -4.11
CA GLU A 113 0.08 -9.12 -2.92
C GLU A 113 -0.21 -8.27 -1.67
N PHE A 114 -0.01 -6.95 -1.74
CA PHE A 114 -0.35 -6.05 -0.64
C PHE A 114 -1.85 -6.06 -0.33
N LEU A 115 -2.73 -5.99 -1.33
CA LEU A 115 -4.18 -6.08 -1.13
C LEU A 115 -4.56 -7.37 -0.40
N THR A 116 -4.00 -8.51 -0.81
CA THR A 116 -4.27 -9.79 -0.16
C THR A 116 -3.77 -9.79 1.28
N ALA A 117 -2.57 -9.26 1.54
CA ALA A 117 -2.00 -9.17 2.86
C ALA A 117 -2.82 -8.25 3.80
N VAL A 118 -3.26 -7.11 3.31
CA VAL A 118 -4.09 -6.15 4.06
C VAL A 118 -5.47 -6.72 4.35
N THR A 119 -6.13 -7.36 3.37
CA THR A 119 -7.47 -7.95 3.51
C THR A 119 -7.46 -9.11 4.50
N SER A 120 -6.43 -9.96 4.48
CA SER A 120 -6.32 -11.12 5.38
C SER A 120 -6.12 -10.72 6.85
N ASN A 121 -5.63 -9.52 7.13
CA ASN A 121 -5.25 -9.04 8.46
C ASN A 121 -6.27 -8.08 9.11
N ARG A 122 -7.52 -8.10 8.69
CA ARG A 122 -8.62 -7.30 9.27
C ARG A 122 -8.43 -5.77 9.16
N TRP A 123 -7.76 -5.30 8.12
CA TRP A 123 -7.72 -3.88 7.80
C TRP A 123 -8.99 -3.41 7.06
N ASN A 124 -10.06 -4.21 7.13
CA ASN A 124 -11.29 -3.97 6.37
C ASN A 124 -11.87 -2.58 6.62
N GLU A 125 -11.86 -2.10 7.86
CA GLU A 125 -12.35 -0.76 8.19
C GLU A 125 -11.57 0.34 7.48
N LEU A 126 -10.24 0.23 7.44
CA LEU A 126 -9.38 1.20 6.75
C LEU A 126 -9.52 1.12 5.22
N LEU A 127 -9.71 -0.08 4.66
CA LEU A 127 -9.97 -0.25 3.23
C LEU A 127 -11.33 0.32 2.84
N THR A 128 -12.37 0.10 3.65
CA THR A 128 -13.69 0.70 3.44
C THR A 128 -13.60 2.22 3.46
N PHE A 129 -12.94 2.77 4.45
CA PHE A 129 -12.74 4.22 4.56
C PHE A 129 -12.00 4.82 3.36
N GLN A 130 -10.97 4.13 2.85
CA GLN A 130 -10.26 4.57 1.66
C GLN A 130 -11.11 4.51 0.40
N GLN A 131 -11.93 3.46 0.24
CA GLN A 131 -12.87 3.34 -0.88
C GLN A 131 -13.92 4.46 -0.84
N GLU A 132 -14.52 4.70 0.32
CA GLU A 132 -15.49 5.77 0.51
C GLU A 132 -14.90 7.16 0.24
N SER A 133 -13.65 7.39 0.64
CA SER A 133 -12.94 8.64 0.34
C SER A 133 -12.68 8.80 -1.17
N ALA A 134 -12.36 7.73 -1.88
CA ALA A 134 -12.16 7.76 -3.32
C ALA A 134 -13.49 8.01 -4.06
N GLU A 135 -14.58 7.35 -3.65
CA GLU A 135 -15.92 7.58 -4.20
C GLU A 135 -16.39 9.02 -3.98
N LEU A 136 -16.13 9.59 -2.80
CA LEU A 136 -16.45 10.97 -2.48
C LEU A 136 -15.65 11.96 -3.33
N LEU A 137 -14.37 11.67 -3.59
CA LEU A 137 -13.53 12.46 -4.48
C LEU A 137 -14.05 12.42 -5.92
N ASP A 138 -14.36 11.22 -6.43
CA ASP A 138 -14.90 11.05 -7.78
C ASP A 138 -16.24 11.77 -7.95
N ALA A 139 -17.14 11.67 -6.97
CA ALA A 139 -18.41 12.41 -6.96
C ALA A 139 -18.19 13.94 -6.95
N THR A 140 -17.18 14.40 -6.19
CA THR A 140 -16.83 15.83 -6.13
C THR A 140 -16.31 16.33 -7.48
N LEU A 141 -15.43 15.56 -8.12
CA LEU A 141 -14.89 15.88 -9.45
C LEU A 141 -15.97 15.83 -10.55
N ALA A 142 -16.95 14.94 -10.39
CA ALA A 142 -18.12 14.84 -11.29
C ALA A 142 -19.18 15.93 -11.01
N MET A 143 -19.00 16.77 -9.98
CA MET A 143 -19.97 17.76 -9.51
C MET A 143 -21.35 17.14 -9.16
N ASP A 144 -21.37 15.91 -8.65
CA ASP A 144 -22.58 15.24 -8.18
C ASP A 144 -22.88 15.63 -6.73
N GLU A 145 -23.67 16.70 -6.56
CA GLU A 145 -24.01 17.26 -5.26
C GLU A 145 -24.72 16.24 -4.35
N ASN A 146 -25.55 15.38 -4.91
CA ASN A 146 -26.31 14.39 -4.15
C ASN A 146 -25.39 13.27 -3.63
N ALA A 147 -24.49 12.76 -4.46
CA ALA A 147 -23.53 11.76 -4.06
C ALA A 147 -22.54 12.30 -3.01
N VAL A 148 -22.10 13.56 -3.16
CA VAL A 148 -21.24 14.25 -2.18
C VAL A 148 -21.96 14.41 -0.84
N ALA A 149 -23.20 14.88 -0.85
CA ALA A 149 -23.98 15.06 0.37
C ALA A 149 -24.24 13.72 1.09
N ALA A 150 -24.56 12.67 0.34
CA ALA A 150 -24.74 11.32 0.89
C ALA A 150 -23.45 10.76 1.51
N GLY A 151 -22.31 10.92 0.83
CA GLY A 151 -21.00 10.47 1.32
C GLY A 151 -20.59 11.18 2.61
N ILE A 152 -20.72 12.50 2.66
CA ILE A 152 -20.44 13.29 3.88
C ILE A 152 -21.39 12.89 5.02
N GLY A 153 -22.68 12.70 4.74
CA GLY A 153 -23.67 12.28 5.73
C GLY A 153 -23.32 10.94 6.36
N LYS A 154 -22.94 9.96 5.54
CA LYS A 154 -22.52 8.64 6.00
C LYS A 154 -21.30 8.70 6.92
N ILE A 155 -20.26 9.41 6.52
CA ILE A 155 -19.04 9.59 7.32
C ILE A 155 -19.39 10.28 8.66
N HIS A 156 -20.25 11.29 8.63
CA HIS A 156 -20.65 12.00 9.84
C HIS A 156 -21.42 11.10 10.82
N GLU A 157 -22.33 10.27 10.34
CA GLU A 157 -23.09 9.33 11.18
C GLU A 157 -22.18 8.27 11.84
N GLU A 158 -21.25 7.69 11.09
CA GLU A 158 -20.32 6.70 11.61
C GLU A 158 -19.36 7.27 12.66
N TYR A 159 -18.81 8.46 12.42
CA TYR A 159 -17.85 9.07 13.35
C TYR A 159 -18.50 9.76 14.55
N THR A 160 -19.70 10.30 14.43
CA THR A 160 -20.40 10.93 15.56
C THR A 160 -20.80 9.90 16.60
N SER A 161 -21.13 8.68 16.18
CA SER A 161 -21.43 7.57 17.11
C SER A 161 -20.22 7.16 17.93
N VAL A 162 -19.00 7.20 17.37
CA VAL A 162 -17.74 6.84 18.05
C VAL A 162 -17.33 7.93 19.06
N ILE A 163 -17.53 9.20 18.74
CA ILE A 163 -17.17 10.31 19.63
C ILE A 163 -18.12 10.39 20.84
N GLN A 164 -19.40 10.03 20.67
CA GLN A 164 -20.35 9.99 21.79
C GLN A 164 -19.97 8.91 22.82
N TYR A 165 -19.44 7.77 22.41
CA TYR A 165 -19.00 6.71 23.34
C TYR A 165 -17.76 7.06 24.17
N HIS A 166 -16.93 8.02 23.75
CA HIS A 166 -15.73 8.42 24.49
C HIS A 166 -15.97 9.54 25.51
N ASN A 167 -17.14 10.18 25.50
CA ASN A 167 -17.46 11.27 26.44
C ASN A 167 -18.33 10.85 27.64
N GLU A 168 -18.66 9.57 27.79
CA GLU A 168 -19.48 9.05 28.91
C GLU A 168 -18.73 8.17 29.92
N ASN A 169 -17.37 8.26 30.03
CA ASN A 169 -16.58 7.60 31.07
C ASN A 169 -15.68 8.59 31.81
#